data_138626575c88b9bd79f34fe4d9a10b7c
#
_entry.id   138626575c88b9bd79f34fe4d9a10b7c
#
_cell.length_a   1.000
_cell.length_b   1.000
_cell.length_c   1.000
_cell.angle_alpha   90.00
_cell.angle_beta   90.00
_cell.angle_gamma   90.00
#
_symmetry.space_group_name_H-M   'P 1'
#
loop_
_entity.id
_entity.type
_entity.pdbx_description
1 polymer ?
#
loop_
_entity_poly.entity_id
_entity_poly.type
_entity_poly.pdbx_seq_one_letter_code
_entity_poly.pdbx_strand_id
1 'polypeptide(L)'
;MKPVAAALLLLVAFGWQQPEPTPAPPKLFAIVFRTGPAWDTARPPGQQSFMKEHSQNLGALRKAEKIALGGRFGEFGLVVVRAADLAEARAMLLADPAVAQGVFQADVHPWSTIYEGCTSASAPPPR
;
A
#
# COMPACT_ATOMS: atom_id res chain seq x y z
N MET A 1 23.82 -2.21 74.47
CA MET A 1 23.45 -2.76 73.13
C MET A 1 22.82 -1.66 72.33
N LYS A 2 23.51 -1.18 71.30
CA LYS A 2 23.00 -0.14 70.40
C LYS A 2 22.47 -0.82 69.12
N PRO A 3 21.26 -0.52 68.63
CA PRO A 3 20.80 -1.05 67.36
C PRO A 3 21.44 -0.27 66.21
N VAL A 4 22.04 -1.00 65.27
CA VAL A 4 22.56 -0.47 64.00
C VAL A 4 21.39 -0.34 63.06
N ALA A 5 21.04 0.90 62.70
CA ALA A 5 20.04 1.17 61.67
C ALA A 5 20.68 0.97 60.32
N ALA A 6 20.26 -0.06 59.61
CA ALA A 6 20.62 -0.26 58.19
C ALA A 6 19.78 0.68 57.33
N ALA A 7 20.39 1.69 56.73
CA ALA A 7 19.77 2.55 55.72
C ALA A 7 19.76 1.82 54.40
N LEU A 8 18.55 1.45 53.93
CA LEU A 8 18.32 0.87 52.62
C LEU A 8 18.30 1.99 51.56
N LEU A 9 19.38 2.15 50.79
CA LEU A 9 19.45 3.06 49.64
C LEU A 9 18.67 2.45 48.46
N LEU A 10 17.48 2.97 48.21
CA LEU A 10 16.72 2.70 47.01
C LEU A 10 17.33 3.49 45.83
N LEU A 11 18.13 2.83 45.02
CA LEU A 11 18.55 3.34 43.71
C LEU A 11 17.38 3.30 42.74
N VAL A 12 16.71 4.44 42.56
CA VAL A 12 15.76 4.62 41.48
C VAL A 12 16.53 4.78 40.17
N ALA A 13 16.64 3.70 39.40
CA ALA A 13 17.19 3.77 38.06
C ALA A 13 16.19 4.52 37.17
N PHE A 14 16.43 5.80 36.93
CA PHE A 14 15.79 6.55 35.85
C PHE A 14 16.29 5.98 34.53
N GLY A 15 15.55 5.00 33.98
CA GLY A 15 15.77 4.53 32.63
C GLY A 15 15.46 5.67 31.67
N TRP A 16 16.49 6.17 31.02
CA TRP A 16 16.33 7.09 29.90
C TRP A 16 15.70 6.29 28.75
N GLN A 17 14.40 6.39 28.62
CA GLN A 17 13.65 5.87 27.49
C GLN A 17 14.03 6.74 26.30
N GLN A 18 14.91 6.22 25.44
CA GLN A 18 15.16 6.87 24.16
C GLN A 18 13.84 6.86 23.37
N PRO A 19 13.40 8.01 22.81
CA PRO A 19 12.24 8.02 21.95
C PRO A 19 12.49 7.05 20.80
N GLU A 20 11.54 6.13 20.59
CA GLU A 20 11.60 5.24 19.45
C GLU A 20 11.70 6.06 18.15
N PRO A 21 12.57 5.67 17.21
CA PRO A 21 12.71 6.39 15.94
C PRO A 21 11.35 6.41 15.25
N THR A 22 10.81 7.58 14.96
CA THR A 22 9.59 7.76 14.20
C THR A 22 9.75 7.07 12.85
N PRO A 23 8.86 6.15 12.46
CA PRO A 23 8.94 5.49 11.17
C PRO A 23 9.03 6.53 10.05
N ALA A 24 9.94 6.33 9.10
CA ALA A 24 10.01 7.20 7.92
C ALA A 24 8.66 7.18 7.19
N PRO A 25 8.20 8.33 6.64
CA PRO A 25 6.94 8.38 5.90
C PRO A 25 6.99 7.40 4.72
N PRO A 26 5.86 6.72 4.41
CA PRO A 26 5.81 5.79 3.31
C PRO A 26 6.09 6.51 1.98
N LYS A 27 6.79 5.84 1.10
CA LYS A 27 7.03 6.27 -0.28
C LYS A 27 5.87 5.85 -1.16
N LEU A 28 5.76 6.48 -2.32
CA LEU A 28 4.75 6.15 -3.32
C LEU A 28 5.36 5.34 -4.47
N PHE A 29 4.59 4.36 -4.95
CA PHE A 29 4.96 3.52 -6.08
C PHE A 29 3.75 3.36 -7.01
N ALA A 30 3.96 3.53 -8.31
CA ALA A 30 2.95 3.26 -9.32
C ALA A 30 2.99 1.79 -9.72
N ILE A 31 1.86 1.11 -9.64
CA ILE A 31 1.65 -0.22 -10.21
C ILE A 31 0.81 -0.03 -11.46
N VAL A 32 1.38 -0.38 -12.61
CA VAL A 32 0.71 -0.28 -13.91
C VAL A 32 0.34 -1.67 -14.39
N PHE A 33 -0.96 -1.91 -14.53
CA PHE A 33 -1.53 -3.18 -14.97
C PHE A 33 -1.84 -3.15 -16.46
N ARG A 34 -1.55 -4.23 -17.14
CA ARG A 34 -1.98 -4.52 -18.53
C ARG A 34 -2.51 -5.94 -18.62
N THR A 35 -3.21 -6.27 -19.67
CA THR A 35 -3.66 -7.66 -19.91
C THR A 35 -2.47 -8.59 -20.01
N GLY A 36 -2.58 -9.74 -19.38
CA GLY A 36 -1.57 -10.79 -19.37
C GLY A 36 -1.88 -11.93 -20.36
N PRO A 37 -1.02 -12.94 -20.43
CA PRO A 37 -1.18 -14.06 -21.37
C PRO A 37 -2.42 -14.93 -21.08
N ALA A 38 -2.94 -14.92 -19.85
CA ALA A 38 -4.16 -15.64 -19.48
C ALA A 38 -5.44 -14.81 -19.66
N TRP A 39 -5.34 -13.60 -20.19
CA TRP A 39 -6.50 -12.78 -20.50
C TRP A 39 -7.32 -13.40 -21.64
N ASP A 40 -8.60 -13.68 -21.39
CA ASP A 40 -9.52 -14.22 -22.38
C ASP A 40 -10.18 -13.09 -23.17
N THR A 41 -9.77 -12.92 -24.43
CA THR A 41 -10.30 -11.88 -25.33
C THR A 41 -11.79 -12.10 -25.71
N ALA A 42 -12.31 -13.31 -25.52
CA ALA A 42 -13.73 -13.62 -25.78
C ALA A 42 -14.65 -13.24 -24.60
N ARG A 43 -14.07 -12.88 -23.45
CA ARG A 43 -14.83 -12.50 -22.25
C ARG A 43 -14.71 -11.00 -21.96
N PRO A 44 -15.80 -10.38 -21.52
CA PRO A 44 -15.71 -8.99 -21.04
C PRO A 44 -14.83 -8.90 -19.75
N PRO A 45 -14.26 -7.75 -19.48
CA PRO A 45 -13.33 -7.56 -18.34
C PRO A 45 -13.86 -8.06 -16.99
N GLY A 46 -15.13 -7.79 -16.68
CA GLY A 46 -15.75 -8.21 -15.41
C GLY A 46 -15.98 -9.72 -15.29
N GLN A 47 -15.85 -10.49 -16.36
CA GLN A 47 -16.02 -11.94 -16.39
C GLN A 47 -14.71 -12.72 -16.54
N GLN A 48 -13.58 -12.02 -16.51
CA GLN A 48 -12.25 -12.65 -16.52
C GLN A 48 -12.06 -13.50 -15.26
N SER A 49 -11.32 -14.60 -15.40
CA SER A 49 -10.89 -15.39 -14.25
C SER A 49 -10.11 -14.52 -13.25
N PHE A 50 -10.27 -14.78 -11.95
CA PHE A 50 -9.61 -14.04 -10.87
C PHE A 50 -9.93 -12.53 -10.78
N MET A 51 -10.88 -12.01 -11.55
CA MET A 51 -11.26 -10.59 -11.49
C MET A 51 -11.92 -10.22 -10.15
N LYS A 52 -12.70 -11.14 -9.58
CA LYS A 52 -13.30 -10.97 -8.25
C LYS A 52 -12.22 -10.89 -7.17
N GLU A 53 -11.27 -11.81 -7.22
CA GLU A 53 -10.15 -11.88 -6.27
C GLU A 53 -9.24 -10.66 -6.39
N HIS A 54 -8.96 -10.21 -7.61
CA HIS A 54 -8.27 -8.94 -7.88
C HIS A 54 -8.98 -7.75 -7.22
N SER A 55 -10.27 -7.63 -7.43
CA SER A 55 -11.07 -6.55 -6.85
C SER A 55 -11.10 -6.62 -5.32
N GLN A 56 -11.15 -7.82 -4.74
CA GLN A 56 -11.10 -8.02 -3.30
C GLN A 56 -9.72 -7.65 -2.73
N ASN A 57 -8.64 -8.01 -3.41
CA ASN A 57 -7.27 -7.64 -3.03
C ASN A 57 -7.09 -6.12 -3.02
N LEU A 58 -7.48 -5.43 -4.09
CA LEU A 58 -7.43 -3.97 -4.15
C LEU A 58 -8.31 -3.32 -3.08
N GLY A 59 -9.50 -3.88 -2.81
CA GLY A 59 -10.39 -3.44 -1.74
C GLY A 59 -9.75 -3.56 -0.36
N ALA A 60 -9.04 -4.65 -0.09
CA ALA A 60 -8.30 -4.85 1.16
C ALA A 60 -7.15 -3.86 1.31
N LEU A 61 -6.36 -3.62 0.25
CA LEU A 61 -5.29 -2.62 0.24
C LEU A 61 -5.84 -1.20 0.46
N ARG A 62 -6.99 -0.88 -0.14
CA ARG A 62 -7.66 0.41 0.08
C ARG A 62 -8.11 0.58 1.53
N LYS A 63 -8.73 -0.44 2.12
CA LYS A 63 -9.17 -0.44 3.52
C LYS A 63 -7.98 -0.29 4.48
N ALA A 64 -6.83 -0.85 4.13
CA ALA A 64 -5.58 -0.71 4.88
C ALA A 64 -4.84 0.61 4.59
N GLU A 65 -5.46 1.55 3.86
CA GLU A 65 -4.88 2.85 3.46
C GLU A 65 -3.58 2.74 2.65
N LYS A 66 -3.33 1.59 2.05
CA LYS A 66 -2.16 1.35 1.21
C LYS A 66 -2.30 1.96 -0.18
N ILE A 67 -3.51 2.24 -0.67
CA ILE A 67 -3.75 2.88 -1.96
C ILE A 67 -3.89 4.38 -1.79
N ALA A 68 -3.04 5.14 -2.49
CA ALA A 68 -3.11 6.60 -2.55
C ALA A 68 -4.01 7.10 -3.68
N LEU A 69 -3.96 6.41 -4.83
CA LEU A 69 -4.68 6.76 -6.04
C LEU A 69 -4.93 5.47 -6.84
N GLY A 70 -6.06 5.39 -7.52
CA GLY A 70 -6.35 4.32 -8.46
C GLY A 70 -7.18 4.83 -9.63
N GLY A 71 -6.95 4.28 -10.81
CA GLY A 71 -7.67 4.68 -12.00
C GLY A 71 -7.32 3.83 -13.22
N ARG A 72 -7.95 4.18 -14.33
CA ARG A 72 -7.67 3.58 -15.64
C ARG A 72 -7.31 4.69 -16.63
N PHE A 73 -6.39 4.37 -17.52
CA PHE A 73 -6.03 5.24 -18.64
C PHE A 73 -5.80 4.38 -19.88
N GLY A 74 -6.54 4.64 -20.94
CA GLY A 74 -6.55 3.75 -22.11
C GLY A 74 -6.88 2.30 -21.69
N GLU A 75 -6.01 1.38 -22.06
CA GLU A 75 -6.14 -0.06 -21.75
C GLU A 75 -5.43 -0.46 -20.44
N PHE A 76 -4.83 0.49 -19.74
CA PHE A 76 -4.06 0.25 -18.54
C PHE A 76 -4.86 0.52 -17.27
N GLY A 77 -4.54 -0.23 -16.22
CA GLY A 77 -4.91 0.11 -14.85
C GLY A 77 -3.72 0.75 -14.14
N LEU A 78 -3.99 1.72 -13.29
CA LEU A 78 -2.99 2.37 -12.44
C LEU A 78 -3.45 2.30 -10.99
N VAL A 79 -2.57 1.85 -10.11
CA VAL A 79 -2.73 1.95 -8.66
C VAL A 79 -1.45 2.53 -8.09
N VAL A 80 -1.54 3.65 -7.39
CA VAL A 80 -0.41 4.22 -6.66
C VAL A 80 -0.53 3.77 -5.21
N VAL A 81 0.49 3.04 -4.75
CA VAL A 81 0.51 2.46 -3.39
C VAL A 81 1.51 3.16 -2.50
N ARG A 82 1.22 3.11 -1.18
CA ARG A 82 2.13 3.52 -0.12
C ARG A 82 2.88 2.30 0.36
N ALA A 83 4.20 2.34 0.29
CA ALA A 83 5.08 1.29 0.76
C ALA A 83 6.37 1.88 1.35
N ALA A 84 7.04 1.13 2.21
CA ALA A 84 8.32 1.55 2.77
C ALA A 84 9.41 1.59 1.69
N ASP A 85 9.39 0.63 0.77
CA ASP A 85 10.35 0.48 -0.30
C ASP A 85 9.76 -0.26 -1.51
N LEU A 86 10.56 -0.40 -2.56
CA LEU A 86 10.18 -1.08 -3.79
C LEU A 86 9.89 -2.57 -3.57
N ALA A 87 10.56 -3.22 -2.62
CA ALA A 87 10.34 -4.63 -2.32
C ALA A 87 8.95 -4.86 -1.72
N GLU A 88 8.50 -4.01 -0.79
CA GLU A 88 7.15 -4.06 -0.24
C GLU A 88 6.10 -3.78 -1.33
N ALA A 89 6.32 -2.78 -2.19
CA ALA A 89 5.41 -2.49 -3.30
C ALA A 89 5.28 -3.66 -4.29
N ARG A 90 6.40 -4.33 -4.60
CA ARG A 90 6.40 -5.55 -5.42
C ARG A 90 5.68 -6.70 -4.74
N ALA A 91 5.85 -6.87 -3.44
CA ALA A 91 5.14 -7.90 -2.69
C ALA A 91 3.61 -7.71 -2.75
N MET A 92 3.13 -6.47 -2.66
CA MET A 92 1.70 -6.15 -2.83
C MET A 92 1.21 -6.55 -4.23
N LEU A 93 2.00 -6.28 -5.28
CA LEU A 93 1.68 -6.65 -6.65
C LEU A 93 1.62 -8.17 -6.82
N LEU A 94 2.63 -8.89 -6.35
CA LEU A 94 2.72 -10.34 -6.49
C LEU A 94 1.68 -11.10 -5.66
N ALA A 95 1.13 -10.48 -4.64
CA ALA A 95 0.02 -11.02 -3.85
C ALA A 95 -1.33 -10.93 -4.58
N ASP A 96 -1.42 -10.19 -5.69
CA ASP A 96 -2.64 -10.08 -6.47
C ASP A 96 -2.91 -11.39 -7.24
N PRO A 97 -4.06 -12.07 -7.01
CA PRO A 97 -4.34 -13.35 -7.64
C PRO A 97 -4.41 -13.30 -9.17
N ALA A 98 -4.91 -12.20 -9.74
CA ALA A 98 -4.98 -12.04 -11.19
C ALA A 98 -3.59 -11.84 -11.83
N VAL A 99 -2.66 -11.24 -11.09
CA VAL A 99 -1.25 -11.14 -11.52
C VAL A 99 -0.56 -12.49 -11.38
N ALA A 100 -0.72 -13.15 -10.24
CA ALA A 100 -0.12 -14.47 -10.00
C ALA A 100 -0.56 -15.51 -11.03
N GLN A 101 -1.79 -15.41 -11.54
CA GLN A 101 -2.35 -16.32 -12.55
C GLN A 101 -2.20 -15.83 -14.00
N GLY A 102 -1.49 -14.72 -14.20
CA GLY A 102 -1.19 -14.22 -15.54
C GLY A 102 -2.36 -13.57 -16.29
N VAL A 103 -3.48 -13.31 -15.62
CA VAL A 103 -4.62 -12.55 -16.20
C VAL A 103 -4.20 -11.10 -16.40
N PHE A 104 -3.48 -10.54 -15.44
CA PHE A 104 -2.76 -9.27 -15.58
C PHE A 104 -1.26 -9.47 -15.54
N GLN A 105 -0.56 -8.65 -16.30
CA GLN A 105 0.84 -8.32 -16.08
C GLN A 105 0.92 -6.94 -15.46
N ALA A 106 1.90 -6.71 -14.60
CA ALA A 106 2.07 -5.41 -14.00
C ALA A 106 3.53 -5.09 -13.73
N ASP A 107 3.83 -3.80 -13.76
CA ASP A 107 5.15 -3.25 -13.44
C ASP A 107 5.01 -2.27 -12.27
N VAL A 108 6.05 -2.18 -11.45
CA VAL A 108 6.13 -1.27 -10.31
C VAL A 108 7.23 -0.26 -10.55
N HIS A 109 6.89 1.01 -10.38
CA HIS A 109 7.81 2.13 -10.55
C HIS A 109 7.74 3.08 -9.35
N PRO A 110 8.85 3.71 -8.93
CA PRO A 110 8.79 4.83 -8.00
C PRO A 110 7.87 5.93 -8.55
N TRP A 111 7.06 6.51 -7.68
CA TRP A 111 6.16 7.60 -8.02
C TRP A 111 6.61 8.88 -7.36
N SER A 112 6.73 9.95 -8.14
CA SER A 112 6.95 11.31 -7.65
C SER A 112 5.79 12.20 -8.07
N THR A 113 5.10 12.77 -7.09
CA THR A 113 4.00 13.71 -7.36
C THR A 113 4.59 15.05 -7.81
N ILE A 114 4.20 15.51 -9.00
CA ILE A 114 4.59 16.81 -9.54
C ILE A 114 3.52 17.86 -9.22
N TYR A 115 2.25 17.47 -9.34
CA TYR A 115 1.09 18.30 -9.01
C TYR A 115 0.17 17.54 -8.06
N GLU A 116 -0.19 18.14 -6.95
CA GLU A 116 -1.18 17.57 -6.04
C GLU A 116 -2.59 17.95 -6.48
N GLY A 117 -3.55 17.06 -6.29
CA GLY A 117 -4.95 17.31 -6.60
C GLY A 117 -5.82 16.08 -6.48
N CYS A 118 -7.13 16.30 -6.54
CA CYS A 118 -8.12 15.23 -6.61
C CYS A 118 -8.49 14.97 -8.07
N THR A 119 -8.52 13.71 -8.47
CA THR A 119 -8.87 13.28 -9.83
C THR A 119 -10.29 12.77 -9.96
N SER A 120 -11.17 13.03 -8.98
CA SER A 120 -12.58 12.70 -9.12
C SER A 120 -13.23 13.60 -10.17
N ALA A 121 -13.67 12.98 -11.27
CA ALA A 121 -14.52 13.62 -12.27
C ALA A 121 -15.95 13.77 -11.71
N SER A 122 -16.12 14.48 -10.60
CA SER A 122 -17.45 14.97 -10.22
C SER A 122 -17.87 16.02 -11.24
N ALA A 123 -19.08 15.89 -11.79
CA ALA A 123 -19.62 16.94 -12.64
C ALA A 123 -19.44 18.30 -11.96
N PRO A 124 -19.04 19.36 -12.69
CA PRO A 124 -18.97 20.68 -12.10
C PRO A 124 -20.34 21.04 -11.51
N PRO A 125 -20.39 21.75 -10.38
CA PRO A 125 -21.65 22.18 -9.81
C PRO A 125 -22.44 22.96 -10.88
N PRO A 126 -23.77 22.83 -10.95
CA PRO A 126 -24.60 23.59 -11.88
C PRO A 126 -24.35 25.08 -11.66
N ARG A 127 -24.11 25.79 -12.75
CA ARG A 127 -23.92 27.26 -12.72
C ARG A 127 -25.24 27.95 -12.44
#